data_6041579403b70d330085c6da7561b9d6
#
_entry.id   6041579403b70d330085c6da7561b9d6
#
_cell.length_a   1.000
_cell.length_b   1.000
_cell.length_c   1.000
_cell.angle_alpha   90.00
_cell.angle_beta   90.00
_cell.angle_gamma   90.00
#
_symmetry.space_group_name_H-M   'P 1'
#
loop_
_entity.id
_entity.type
_entity.pdbx_description
1 polymer ?
#
loop_
_entity_poly.entity_id
_entity_poly.type
_entity_poly.pdbx_seq_one_letter_code
_entity_poly.pdbx_strand_id
1 'polypeptide(L)'
;MKEIKTRKNLEGAFAGESMAYQKYKYFAKIARRNGDEDVARLFEETAEHETKHAEGHLRYLYPISEMTTEKCLELARDGERFEYTEMYPSYAKTAEEENADDAIKQEFYDGIKECQEHEKGFIDKLEKINKVFNGLAKVEEEHFKNYDRALNDKKSECVFNISNKYLEIEGKA
;
A
#
# COMPACT_ATOMS: atom_id res chain seq x y z
N MET A 1 4.49 24.90 9.23
CA MET A 1 5.54 24.31 8.36
C MET A 1 5.40 24.90 6.96
N LYS A 2 6.52 25.24 6.31
CA LYS A 2 6.47 25.75 4.94
C LYS A 2 6.07 24.60 4.01
N GLU A 3 4.99 24.76 3.25
CA GLU A 3 4.50 23.75 2.30
C GLU A 3 5.63 23.41 1.31
N ILE A 4 5.96 22.13 1.19
CA ILE A 4 7.00 21.68 0.24
C ILE A 4 6.38 21.64 -1.16
N LYS A 5 6.45 22.75 -1.87
CA LYS A 5 5.90 22.94 -3.21
C LYS A 5 6.36 21.84 -4.21
N THR A 6 7.60 21.36 -4.07
CA THR A 6 8.17 20.32 -4.93
C THR A 6 7.37 19.01 -4.85
N ARG A 7 6.93 18.57 -3.65
CA ARG A 7 6.11 17.36 -3.52
C ARG A 7 4.79 17.51 -4.26
N LYS A 8 4.11 18.64 -4.05
CA LYS A 8 2.84 18.95 -4.76
C LYS A 8 3.02 19.02 -6.28
N ASN A 9 4.17 19.52 -6.75
CA ASN A 9 4.48 19.54 -8.18
C ASN A 9 4.70 18.11 -8.73
N LEU A 10 5.36 17.22 -7.98
CA LEU A 10 5.50 15.81 -8.35
C LEU A 10 4.15 15.08 -8.41
N GLU A 11 3.27 15.33 -7.44
CA GLU A 11 1.90 14.79 -7.43
C GLU A 11 1.10 15.29 -8.63
N GLY A 12 1.19 16.58 -8.95
CA GLY A 12 0.56 17.16 -10.13
C GLY A 12 1.12 16.62 -11.44
N ALA A 13 2.44 16.44 -11.55
CA ALA A 13 3.07 15.84 -12.73
C ALA A 13 2.63 14.38 -12.89
N PHE A 14 2.70 13.57 -11.82
CA PHE A 14 2.21 12.18 -11.84
C PHE A 14 0.74 12.10 -12.31
N ALA A 15 -0.13 12.96 -11.77
CA ALA A 15 -1.53 12.99 -12.17
C ALA A 15 -1.70 13.38 -13.66
N GLY A 16 -0.93 14.37 -14.15
CA GLY A 16 -0.94 14.82 -15.54
C GLY A 16 -0.52 13.70 -16.51
N GLU A 17 0.59 13.03 -16.25
CA GLU A 17 1.10 11.96 -17.10
C GLU A 17 0.20 10.71 -17.08
N SER A 18 -0.36 10.36 -15.90
CA SER A 18 -1.33 9.27 -15.78
C SER A 18 -2.60 9.56 -16.57
N MET A 19 -3.10 10.79 -16.53
CA MET A 19 -4.25 11.22 -17.33
C MET A 19 -3.92 11.23 -18.82
N ALA A 20 -2.74 11.69 -19.22
CA ALA A 20 -2.29 11.70 -20.60
C ALA A 20 -2.25 10.27 -21.17
N TYR A 21 -1.68 9.31 -20.42
CA TYR A 21 -1.68 7.89 -20.79
C TYR A 21 -3.09 7.39 -21.12
N GLN A 22 -4.06 7.56 -20.23
CA GLN A 22 -5.42 7.08 -20.45
C GLN A 22 -6.10 7.77 -21.63
N LYS A 23 -5.93 9.09 -21.77
CA LYS A 23 -6.48 9.85 -22.91
C LYS A 23 -5.89 9.38 -24.24
N TYR A 24 -4.58 9.18 -24.31
CA TYR A 24 -3.94 8.76 -25.56
C TYR A 24 -4.33 7.33 -25.95
N LYS A 25 -4.44 6.40 -24.99
CA LYS A 25 -5.00 5.06 -25.25
C LYS A 25 -6.44 5.14 -25.79
N TYR A 26 -7.24 6.04 -25.28
CA TYR A 26 -8.62 6.25 -25.76
C TYR A 26 -8.62 6.91 -27.15
N PHE A 27 -7.79 7.93 -27.39
CA PHE A 27 -7.67 8.60 -28.67
C PHE A 27 -7.16 7.67 -29.77
N ALA A 28 -6.26 6.75 -29.45
CA ALA A 28 -5.83 5.69 -30.38
C ALA A 28 -7.02 4.84 -30.86
N LYS A 29 -7.93 4.46 -29.96
CA LYS A 29 -9.15 3.72 -30.33
C LYS A 29 -10.04 4.53 -31.28
N ILE A 30 -10.16 5.85 -31.06
CA ILE A 30 -10.93 6.75 -31.93
C ILE A 30 -10.29 6.86 -33.30
N ALA A 31 -8.97 7.11 -33.37
CA ALA A 31 -8.21 7.22 -34.62
C ALA A 31 -8.34 5.93 -35.45
N ARG A 32 -8.16 4.76 -34.80
CA ARG A 32 -8.30 3.45 -35.47
C ARG A 32 -9.71 3.25 -36.02
N ARG A 33 -10.74 3.60 -35.26
CA ARG A 33 -12.13 3.54 -35.74
C ARG A 33 -12.39 4.43 -36.95
N ASN A 34 -11.67 5.55 -37.07
CA ASN A 34 -11.77 6.49 -38.18
C ASN A 34 -10.91 6.09 -39.39
N GLY A 35 -10.11 5.02 -39.27
CA GLY A 35 -9.22 4.54 -40.32
C GLY A 35 -7.79 5.12 -40.31
N ASP A 36 -7.47 5.94 -39.30
CA ASP A 36 -6.19 6.66 -39.16
C ASP A 36 -5.18 5.82 -38.35
N GLU A 37 -4.75 4.69 -38.88
CA GLU A 37 -3.89 3.73 -38.17
C GLU A 37 -2.53 4.33 -37.76
N ASP A 38 -1.93 5.19 -38.58
CA ASP A 38 -0.66 5.83 -38.24
C ASP A 38 -0.80 6.78 -37.03
N VAL A 39 -1.92 7.51 -36.97
CA VAL A 39 -2.25 8.37 -35.82
C VAL A 39 -2.54 7.53 -34.58
N ALA A 40 -3.24 6.40 -34.73
CA ALA A 40 -3.49 5.48 -33.63
C ALA A 40 -2.19 4.96 -33.01
N ARG A 41 -1.22 4.53 -33.84
CA ARG A 41 0.11 4.09 -33.39
C ARG A 41 0.87 5.21 -32.67
N LEU A 42 0.86 6.43 -33.21
CA LEU A 42 1.50 7.58 -32.55
C LEU A 42 0.95 7.80 -31.13
N PHE A 43 -0.38 7.74 -30.97
CA PHE A 43 -0.98 7.86 -29.63
C PHE A 43 -0.58 6.72 -28.72
N GLU A 44 -0.53 5.48 -29.19
CA GLU A 44 -0.13 4.32 -28.39
C GLU A 44 1.33 4.42 -27.93
N GLU A 45 2.24 4.76 -28.83
CA GLU A 45 3.67 4.96 -28.52
C GLU A 45 3.88 6.09 -27.52
N THR A 46 3.18 7.22 -27.72
CA THR A 46 3.26 8.35 -26.78
C THR A 46 2.72 7.94 -25.40
N ALA A 47 1.60 7.22 -25.33
CA ALA A 47 1.05 6.72 -24.06
C ALA A 47 2.08 5.89 -23.29
N GLU A 48 2.83 4.99 -23.95
CA GLU A 48 3.87 4.20 -23.26
C GLU A 48 5.03 5.07 -22.73
N HIS A 49 5.29 6.24 -23.31
CA HIS A 49 6.24 7.19 -22.76
C HIS A 49 5.69 7.89 -21.52
N GLU A 50 4.42 8.28 -21.52
CA GLU A 50 3.79 8.93 -20.37
C GLU A 50 3.73 8.00 -19.14
N THR A 51 3.55 6.69 -19.35
CA THR A 51 3.65 5.72 -18.25
C THR A 51 5.03 5.75 -17.58
N LYS A 52 6.11 5.83 -18.37
CA LYS A 52 7.47 5.91 -17.81
C LYS A 52 7.73 7.21 -17.06
N HIS A 53 7.18 8.33 -17.54
CA HIS A 53 7.25 9.61 -16.84
C HIS A 53 6.50 9.53 -15.51
N ALA A 54 5.27 9.00 -15.49
CA ALA A 54 4.47 8.81 -14.30
C ALA A 54 5.20 7.92 -13.26
N GLU A 55 5.75 6.78 -13.67
CA GLU A 55 6.57 5.91 -12.81
C GLU A 55 7.82 6.65 -12.27
N GLY A 56 8.45 7.49 -13.08
CA GLY A 56 9.56 8.34 -12.66
C GLY A 56 9.19 9.22 -11.48
N HIS A 57 8.03 9.87 -11.53
CA HIS A 57 7.51 10.72 -10.45
C HIS A 57 7.15 9.90 -9.21
N LEU A 58 6.53 8.71 -9.37
CA LEU A 58 6.18 7.82 -8.26
C LEU A 58 7.39 7.39 -7.44
N ARG A 59 8.55 7.16 -8.05
CA ARG A 59 9.78 6.78 -7.33
C ARG A 59 10.24 7.83 -6.33
N TYR A 60 9.93 9.11 -6.56
CA TYR A 60 10.22 10.20 -5.64
C TYR A 60 9.11 10.42 -4.61
N LEU A 61 7.86 10.15 -4.98
CA LEU A 61 6.71 10.27 -4.08
C LEU A 61 6.67 9.12 -3.07
N TYR A 62 7.03 7.91 -3.53
CA TYR A 62 6.99 6.64 -2.80
C TYR A 62 8.28 5.84 -3.02
N PRO A 63 9.41 6.25 -2.40
CA PRO A 63 10.68 5.54 -2.55
C PRO A 63 10.54 4.08 -2.10
N ILE A 64 10.95 3.12 -2.93
CA ILE A 64 10.81 1.68 -2.66
C ILE A 64 11.45 1.29 -1.31
N SER A 65 12.58 1.92 -0.95
CA SER A 65 13.27 1.67 0.31
C SER A 65 12.49 2.10 1.56
N GLU A 66 11.47 2.94 1.41
CA GLU A 66 10.65 3.49 2.50
C GLU A 66 9.22 2.92 2.53
N MET A 67 8.88 2.09 1.54
CA MET A 67 7.55 1.54 1.36
C MET A 67 7.50 0.07 1.78
N THR A 68 6.53 -0.26 2.61
CA THR A 68 6.14 -1.65 2.91
C THR A 68 4.81 -1.99 2.26
N THR A 69 4.49 -3.27 2.17
CA THR A 69 3.19 -3.71 1.66
C THR A 69 2.04 -3.11 2.46
N GLU A 70 2.17 -3.05 3.79
CA GLU A 70 1.17 -2.45 4.68
C GLU A 70 0.96 -0.97 4.36
N LYS A 71 2.05 -0.21 4.23
CA LYS A 71 1.99 1.21 3.84
C LYS A 71 1.30 1.41 2.49
N CYS A 72 1.58 0.57 1.51
CA CYS A 72 0.91 0.63 0.21
C CYS A 72 -0.59 0.38 0.33
N LEU A 73 -0.99 -0.63 1.12
CA LEU A 73 -2.40 -0.95 1.37
C LEU A 73 -3.11 0.16 2.14
N GLU A 74 -2.44 0.78 3.12
CA GLU A 74 -2.99 1.92 3.87
C GLU A 74 -3.23 3.13 2.98
N LEU A 75 -2.27 3.48 2.13
CA LEU A 75 -2.40 4.58 1.18
C LEU A 75 -3.52 4.32 0.16
N ALA A 76 -3.62 3.09 -0.36
CA ALA A 76 -4.68 2.72 -1.28
C ALA A 76 -6.05 2.80 -0.60
N ARG A 77 -6.20 2.21 0.60
CA ARG A 77 -7.42 2.31 1.41
C ARG A 77 -7.85 3.75 1.65
N ASP A 78 -6.91 4.61 2.03
CA ASP A 78 -7.21 6.02 2.33
C ASP A 78 -7.58 6.80 1.07
N GLY A 79 -7.00 6.45 -0.08
CA GLY A 79 -7.39 6.97 -1.39
C GLY A 79 -8.83 6.62 -1.75
N GLU A 80 -9.18 5.33 -1.72
CA GLU A 80 -10.55 4.87 -1.99
C GLU A 80 -11.56 5.50 -1.04
N ARG A 81 -11.22 5.60 0.26
CA ARG A 81 -12.07 6.27 1.24
C ARG A 81 -12.35 7.72 0.87
N PHE A 82 -11.32 8.48 0.50
CA PHE A 82 -11.48 9.87 0.04
C PHE A 82 -12.38 9.94 -1.20
N GLU A 83 -12.21 9.02 -2.14
CA GLU A 83 -13.00 9.00 -3.37
C GLU A 83 -14.49 8.80 -3.11
N TYR A 84 -14.88 7.84 -2.26
CA TYR A 84 -16.30 7.60 -2.02
C TYR A 84 -16.93 8.48 -0.93
N THR A 85 -16.13 9.12 -0.04
CA THR A 85 -16.69 10.01 1.00
C THR A 85 -16.73 11.48 0.58
N GLU A 86 -15.80 11.91 -0.27
CA GLU A 86 -15.61 13.31 -0.61
C GLU A 86 -15.73 13.57 -2.12
N MET A 87 -14.90 12.91 -2.92
CA MET A 87 -14.73 13.21 -4.33
C MET A 87 -15.99 12.91 -5.14
N TYR A 88 -16.37 11.64 -5.23
CA TYR A 88 -17.55 11.23 -6.01
C TYR A 88 -18.87 11.80 -5.50
N PRO A 89 -19.15 11.89 -4.18
CA PRO A 89 -20.35 12.57 -3.70
C PRO A 89 -20.43 14.04 -4.12
N SER A 90 -19.30 14.76 -4.13
CA SER A 90 -19.26 16.14 -4.58
C SER A 90 -19.54 16.26 -6.09
N TYR A 91 -19.01 15.31 -6.90
CA TYR A 91 -19.23 15.28 -8.34
C TYR A 91 -20.68 14.88 -8.69
N ALA A 92 -21.24 13.88 -8.02
CA ALA A 92 -22.62 13.49 -8.18
C ALA A 92 -23.57 14.65 -7.86
N LYS A 93 -23.32 15.37 -6.77
CA LYS A 93 -24.09 16.56 -6.40
C LYS A 93 -24.03 17.65 -7.49
N THR A 94 -22.85 17.93 -8.01
CA THR A 94 -22.69 18.90 -9.11
C THR A 94 -23.43 18.46 -10.36
N ALA A 95 -23.36 17.17 -10.73
CA ALA A 95 -24.07 16.62 -11.88
C ALA A 95 -25.60 16.71 -11.72
N GLU A 96 -26.13 16.56 -10.51
CA GLU A 96 -27.56 16.79 -10.22
C GLU A 96 -27.93 18.27 -10.37
N GLU A 97 -27.13 19.18 -9.80
CA GLU A 97 -27.36 20.63 -9.85
C GLU A 97 -27.33 21.17 -11.31
N GLU A 98 -26.46 20.61 -12.15
CA GLU A 98 -26.30 20.98 -13.56
C GLU A 98 -27.29 20.25 -14.50
N ASN A 99 -28.10 19.33 -13.99
CA ASN A 99 -28.97 18.45 -14.77
C ASN A 99 -28.20 17.68 -15.87
N ALA A 100 -27.02 17.13 -15.51
CA ALA A 100 -26.23 16.30 -16.41
C ALA A 100 -27.00 15.04 -16.84
N ASP A 101 -26.55 14.39 -17.93
CA ASP A 101 -27.13 13.13 -18.39
C ASP A 101 -27.15 12.08 -17.27
N ASP A 102 -28.24 11.29 -17.21
CA ASP A 102 -28.40 10.26 -16.18
C ASP A 102 -27.27 9.20 -16.23
N ALA A 103 -26.68 8.93 -17.40
CA ALA A 103 -25.52 8.07 -17.54
C ALA A 103 -24.27 8.62 -16.82
N ILE A 104 -24.06 9.95 -16.84
CA ILE A 104 -22.96 10.61 -16.13
C ILE A 104 -23.19 10.56 -14.62
N LYS A 105 -24.41 10.82 -14.16
CA LYS A 105 -24.76 10.70 -12.74
C LYS A 105 -24.55 9.27 -12.23
N GLN A 106 -25.01 8.29 -13.02
CA GLN A 106 -24.86 6.88 -12.67
C GLN A 106 -23.39 6.46 -12.56
N GLU A 107 -22.52 6.96 -13.45
CA GLU A 107 -21.06 6.72 -13.39
C GLU A 107 -20.46 7.14 -12.04
N PHE A 108 -20.88 8.30 -11.50
CA PHE A 108 -20.41 8.75 -10.19
C PHE A 108 -20.97 7.90 -9.04
N TYR A 109 -22.23 7.48 -9.12
CA TYR A 109 -22.83 6.60 -8.11
C TYR A 109 -22.23 5.19 -8.12
N ASP A 110 -21.89 4.68 -9.30
CA ASP A 110 -21.21 3.39 -9.43
C ASP A 110 -19.78 3.48 -8.90
N GLY A 111 -19.06 4.58 -9.18
CA GLY A 111 -17.74 4.87 -8.60
C GLY A 111 -17.75 4.86 -7.07
N ILE A 112 -18.78 5.44 -6.41
CA ILE A 112 -18.92 5.39 -4.95
C ILE A 112 -18.96 3.94 -4.45
N LYS A 113 -19.72 3.06 -5.09
CA LYS A 113 -19.85 1.65 -4.68
C LYS A 113 -18.57 0.87 -4.91
N GLU A 114 -17.97 1.06 -6.08
CA GLU A 114 -16.71 0.37 -6.42
C GLU A 114 -15.59 0.75 -5.46
N CYS A 115 -15.43 2.04 -5.13
CA CYS A 115 -14.43 2.48 -4.16
C CYS A 115 -14.69 1.91 -2.75
N GLN A 116 -15.95 1.75 -2.32
CA GLN A 116 -16.28 1.07 -1.06
C GLN A 116 -15.86 -0.41 -1.06
N GLU A 117 -16.05 -1.11 -2.18
CA GLU A 117 -15.62 -2.51 -2.35
C GLU A 117 -14.10 -2.62 -2.37
N HIS A 118 -13.40 -1.71 -3.04
CA HIS A 118 -11.95 -1.64 -3.07
C HIS A 118 -11.38 -1.39 -1.68
N GLU A 119 -11.88 -0.39 -0.95
CA GLU A 119 -11.47 -0.11 0.43
C GLU A 119 -11.58 -1.35 1.31
N LYS A 120 -12.74 -2.03 1.25
CA LYS A 120 -12.96 -3.28 2.00
C LYS A 120 -11.91 -4.33 1.65
N GLY A 121 -11.60 -4.50 0.36
CA GLY A 121 -10.55 -5.42 -0.09
C GLY A 121 -9.18 -5.12 0.51
N PHE A 122 -8.79 -3.84 0.62
CA PHE A 122 -7.54 -3.42 1.24
C PHE A 122 -7.54 -3.65 2.76
N ILE A 123 -8.64 -3.37 3.45
CA ILE A 123 -8.81 -3.65 4.89
C ILE A 123 -8.65 -5.15 5.17
N ASP A 124 -9.33 -6.01 4.41
CA ASP A 124 -9.26 -7.47 4.57
C ASP A 124 -7.82 -7.98 4.43
N LYS A 125 -7.02 -7.40 3.52
CA LYS A 125 -5.61 -7.76 3.36
C LYS A 125 -4.74 -7.27 4.51
N LEU A 126 -4.94 -6.04 4.98
CA LEU A 126 -4.25 -5.49 6.15
C LEU A 126 -4.51 -6.34 7.40
N GLU A 127 -5.76 -6.73 7.66
CA GLU A 127 -6.10 -7.60 8.78
C GLU A 127 -5.42 -8.96 8.69
N LYS A 128 -5.35 -9.54 7.49
CA LYS A 128 -4.67 -10.82 7.26
C LYS A 128 -3.18 -10.73 7.56
N ILE A 129 -2.51 -9.67 7.10
CA ILE A 129 -1.10 -9.41 7.37
C ILE A 129 -0.87 -9.27 8.87
N ASN A 130 -1.68 -8.46 9.55
CA ASN A 130 -1.58 -8.24 10.99
C ASN A 130 -1.79 -9.53 11.80
N LYS A 131 -2.71 -10.40 11.39
CA LYS A 131 -2.91 -11.72 12.03
C LYS A 131 -1.67 -12.61 11.91
N VAL A 132 -1.00 -12.60 10.76
CA VAL A 132 0.24 -13.37 10.54
C VAL A 132 1.35 -12.84 11.44
N PHE A 133 1.59 -11.52 11.47
CA PHE A 133 2.62 -10.91 12.32
C PHE A 133 2.37 -11.15 13.81
N ASN A 134 1.13 -11.00 14.26
CA ASN A 134 0.76 -11.30 15.64
C ASN A 134 0.94 -12.79 16.00
N GLY A 135 0.72 -13.69 15.06
CA GLY A 135 1.00 -15.12 15.21
C GLY A 135 2.49 -15.39 15.38
N LEU A 136 3.33 -14.81 14.51
CA LEU A 136 4.79 -14.93 14.59
C LEU A 136 5.34 -14.34 15.88
N ALA A 137 4.89 -13.17 16.30
CA ALA A 137 5.33 -12.54 17.55
C ALA A 137 5.05 -13.43 18.77
N LYS A 138 3.90 -14.12 18.81
CA LYS A 138 3.59 -15.09 19.88
C LYS A 138 4.53 -16.28 19.87
N VAL A 139 4.87 -16.81 18.71
CA VAL A 139 5.81 -17.93 18.57
C VAL A 139 7.20 -17.52 19.06
N GLU A 140 7.67 -16.34 18.69
CA GLU A 140 8.97 -15.81 19.14
C GLU A 140 8.99 -15.55 20.66
N GLU A 141 7.90 -15.08 21.23
CA GLU A 141 7.76 -14.93 22.69
C GLU A 141 7.85 -16.28 23.41
N GLU A 142 7.24 -17.32 22.84
CA GLU A 142 7.34 -18.70 23.36
C GLU A 142 8.78 -19.26 23.25
N HIS A 143 9.44 -19.02 22.14
CA HIS A 143 10.86 -19.38 21.96
C HIS A 143 11.74 -18.68 23.01
N PHE A 144 11.56 -17.37 23.21
CA PHE A 144 12.28 -16.64 24.22
C PHE A 144 12.09 -17.22 25.62
N LYS A 145 10.86 -17.50 26.03
CA LYS A 145 10.54 -18.12 27.33
C LYS A 145 11.19 -19.50 27.49
N ASN A 146 11.25 -20.29 26.43
CA ASN A 146 11.88 -21.60 26.45
C ASN A 146 13.42 -21.48 26.58
N TYR A 147 14.06 -20.54 25.88
CA TYR A 147 15.49 -20.29 26.04
C TYR A 147 15.84 -19.75 27.43
N ASP A 148 15.05 -18.83 27.96
CA ASP A 148 15.28 -18.28 29.30
C ASP A 148 15.16 -19.37 30.39
N ARG A 149 14.15 -20.26 30.27
CA ARG A 149 14.00 -21.42 31.14
C ARG A 149 15.22 -22.34 31.07
N ALA A 150 15.65 -22.72 29.86
CA ALA A 150 16.81 -23.59 29.68
C ALA A 150 18.11 -23.00 30.22
N LEU A 151 18.29 -21.68 30.11
CA LEU A 151 19.42 -20.96 30.69
C LEU A 151 19.39 -20.96 32.22
N ASN A 152 18.23 -20.79 32.82
CA ASN A 152 18.06 -20.79 34.28
C ASN A 152 18.22 -22.19 34.86
N ASP A 153 17.75 -23.23 34.19
CA ASP A 153 17.96 -24.63 34.55
C ASP A 153 19.45 -24.99 34.53
N LYS A 154 20.20 -24.61 33.47
CA LYS A 154 21.68 -24.80 33.41
C LYS A 154 22.43 -24.05 34.51
N LYS A 155 22.00 -22.84 34.85
CA LYS A 155 22.60 -22.09 35.96
C LYS A 155 22.39 -22.79 37.29
N SER A 156 21.18 -23.34 37.54
CA SER A 156 20.90 -24.09 38.78
C SER A 156 21.70 -25.38 38.88
N GLU A 157 21.85 -26.13 37.79
CA GLU A 157 22.71 -27.33 37.74
C GLU A 157 24.19 -26.98 37.96
N CYS A 158 24.69 -25.88 37.40
CA CYS A 158 26.04 -25.42 37.59
C CYS A 158 26.33 -25.04 39.05
N VAL A 159 25.42 -24.34 39.69
CA VAL A 159 25.51 -23.98 41.12
C VAL A 159 25.49 -25.25 42.02
N PHE A 160 24.60 -26.21 41.70
CA PHE A 160 24.52 -27.47 42.42
C PHE A 160 25.81 -28.31 42.31
N ASN A 161 26.40 -28.40 41.13
CA ASN A 161 27.66 -29.11 40.90
C ASN A 161 28.83 -28.44 41.58
N ILE A 162 28.91 -27.12 41.66
CA ILE A 162 29.98 -26.40 42.37
C ILE A 162 29.83 -26.64 43.89
N SER A 163 28.61 -26.55 44.43
CA SER A 163 28.39 -26.78 45.87
C SER A 163 28.78 -28.20 46.30
N ASN A 164 28.43 -29.21 45.52
CA ASN A 164 28.79 -30.59 45.81
C ASN A 164 30.31 -30.84 45.75
N LYS A 165 31.02 -30.17 44.81
CA LYS A 165 32.48 -30.28 44.67
C LYS A 165 33.23 -29.66 45.84
N TYR A 166 32.67 -28.61 46.49
CA TYR A 166 33.26 -28.02 47.69
C TYR A 166 33.05 -28.90 48.93
N LEU A 167 31.90 -29.57 49.06
CA LEU A 167 31.61 -30.48 50.15
C LEU A 167 32.49 -31.74 50.15
N GLU A 168 32.91 -32.24 48.99
CA GLU A 168 33.86 -33.36 48.85
C GLU A 168 35.31 -32.98 49.24
N ILE A 169 35.67 -31.70 49.17
CA ILE A 169 37.01 -31.22 49.55
C ILE A 169 37.14 -31.03 51.05
N GLU A 170 36.08 -30.57 51.75
CA GLU A 170 36.08 -30.40 53.22
C GLU A 170 36.00 -31.74 53.99
N GLY A 171 35.51 -32.80 53.34
CA GLY A 171 35.42 -34.15 53.96
C GLY A 171 36.73 -34.95 53.93
N LYS A 172 37.84 -34.40 53.44
CA LYS A 172 39.14 -35.03 53.30
C LYS A 172 40.29 -34.35 54.08
N ALA A 173 39.96 -33.53 55.10
CA ALA A 173 40.94 -32.87 55.97
C ALA A 173 40.96 -33.51 57.36
#